data_ca38722271639f6aa2fcf4a15d69de31
#
_entry.id   ca38722271639f6aa2fcf4a15d69de31
#
_cell.length_a   1.000
_cell.length_b   1.000
_cell.length_c   1.000
_cell.angle_alpha   90.00
_cell.angle_beta   90.00
_cell.angle_gamma   90.00
#
_symmetry.space_group_name_H-M   'P 1'
#
loop_
_entity.id
_entity.type
_entity.pdbx_description
1 polymer ?
#
loop_
_entity_poly.entity_id
_entity_poly.type
_entity_poly.pdbx_seq_one_letter_code
_entity_poly.pdbx_strand_id
1 'polypeptide(L)'
;MSDETVSQEISKYVQGVRIGVLAYVRADFAPIQRTFGAFAVNGNNILFATGKSSAKIAEVAIHPTASFFLENQDQTIEKWKSALYIGKLVVVTAEDDLRQAVKAIGARSAFFKNATERDGLRDFLLLQLETREIEWLDYAKGRGHIEKVLVEAEASIPKSSNTAHWA
;
A
#
# COMPACT_ATOMS: atom_id res chain seq x y z
N MET A 1 -12.65 -11.04 -19.16
CA MET A 1 -11.70 -9.91 -19.18
C MET A 1 -10.32 -10.44 -18.84
N SER A 2 -9.27 -10.01 -19.53
CA SER A 2 -7.92 -10.45 -19.21
C SER A 2 -7.45 -9.78 -17.91
N ASP A 3 -6.55 -10.42 -17.16
CA ASP A 3 -5.98 -9.87 -15.92
C ASP A 3 -5.33 -8.50 -16.15
N GLU A 4 -4.73 -8.30 -17.31
CA GLU A 4 -4.15 -7.03 -17.71
C GLU A 4 -5.19 -5.90 -17.72
N THR A 5 -6.39 -6.16 -18.25
CA THR A 5 -7.47 -5.17 -18.29
C THR A 5 -7.96 -4.81 -16.89
N VAL A 6 -8.10 -5.80 -16.01
CA VAL A 6 -8.48 -5.59 -14.59
C VAL A 6 -7.41 -4.78 -13.87
N SER A 7 -6.15 -5.11 -14.05
CA SER A 7 -5.03 -4.35 -13.45
C SER A 7 -5.01 -2.90 -13.92
N GLN A 8 -5.34 -2.64 -15.18
CA GLN A 8 -5.45 -1.27 -15.70
C GLN A 8 -6.63 -0.52 -15.08
N GLU A 9 -7.78 -1.16 -14.91
CA GLU A 9 -8.94 -0.58 -14.24
C GLU A 9 -8.61 -0.19 -12.79
N ILE A 10 -7.97 -1.10 -12.06
CA ILE A 10 -7.53 -0.86 -10.68
C ILE A 10 -6.57 0.34 -10.62
N SER A 11 -5.53 0.32 -11.45
CA SER A 11 -4.53 1.38 -11.49
C SER A 11 -5.15 2.76 -11.74
N LYS A 12 -6.06 2.83 -12.68
CA LYS A 12 -6.78 4.06 -12.99
C LYS A 12 -7.64 4.55 -11.82
N TYR A 13 -8.37 3.64 -11.19
CA TYR A 13 -9.25 3.96 -10.07
C TYR A 13 -8.49 4.46 -8.85
N VAL A 14 -7.44 3.75 -8.44
CA VAL A 14 -6.72 4.05 -7.19
C VAL A 14 -5.95 5.36 -7.25
N GLN A 15 -5.60 5.83 -8.44
CA GLN A 15 -4.95 7.14 -8.60
C GLN A 15 -5.84 8.29 -8.12
N GLY A 16 -7.15 8.14 -8.20
CA GLY A 16 -8.10 9.16 -7.74
C GLY A 16 -8.49 9.05 -6.28
N VAL A 17 -8.09 8.00 -5.56
CA VAL A 17 -8.44 7.79 -4.16
C VAL A 17 -7.47 8.57 -3.25
N ARG A 18 -8.00 9.44 -2.42
CA ARG A 18 -7.19 10.34 -1.57
C ARG A 18 -6.88 9.78 -0.20
N ILE A 19 -7.72 8.93 0.32
CA ILE A 19 -7.60 8.38 1.68
C ILE A 19 -7.69 6.88 1.59
N GLY A 20 -6.71 6.21 2.20
CA GLY A 20 -6.69 4.76 2.33
C GLY A 20 -6.80 4.33 3.79
N VAL A 21 -7.19 3.10 4.01
CA VAL A 21 -7.30 2.51 5.34
C VAL A 21 -6.36 1.31 5.44
N LEU A 22 -5.37 1.43 6.31
CA LEU A 22 -4.50 0.32 6.67
C LEU A 22 -5.20 -0.52 7.73
N ALA A 23 -5.29 -1.82 7.51
CA ALA A 23 -5.70 -2.79 8.51
C ALA A 23 -4.52 -3.72 8.84
N TYR A 24 -4.25 -3.92 10.11
CA TYR A 24 -3.19 -4.80 10.60
C TYR A 24 -3.60 -5.47 11.90
N VAL A 25 -2.83 -6.43 12.35
CA VAL A 25 -3.15 -7.20 13.56
C VAL A 25 -2.18 -6.82 14.68
N ARG A 26 -2.72 -6.45 15.81
CA ARG A 26 -1.96 -6.16 17.02
C ARG A 26 -1.45 -7.47 17.66
N ALA A 27 -0.48 -7.36 18.56
CA ALA A 27 0.12 -8.53 19.22
C ALA A 27 -0.89 -9.46 19.90
N ASP A 28 -2.00 -8.90 20.40
CA ASP A 28 -3.11 -9.65 21.03
C ASP A 28 -4.17 -10.13 20.04
N PHE A 29 -3.85 -10.12 18.74
CA PHE A 29 -4.72 -10.49 17.61
C PHE A 29 -5.90 -9.54 17.38
N ALA A 30 -5.96 -8.40 18.04
CA ALA A 30 -6.99 -7.40 17.72
C ALA A 30 -6.76 -6.81 16.33
N PRO A 31 -7.75 -6.80 15.43
CA PRO A 31 -7.65 -6.12 14.15
C PRO A 31 -7.74 -4.60 14.38
N ILE A 32 -6.79 -3.89 13.83
CA ILE A 32 -6.68 -2.43 13.96
C ILE A 32 -6.79 -1.79 12.58
N GLN A 33 -7.50 -0.69 12.50
CA GLN A 33 -7.62 0.11 11.28
C GLN A 33 -7.13 1.53 11.53
N ARG A 34 -6.40 2.07 10.54
CA ARG A 34 -5.92 3.45 10.57
C ARG A 34 -6.04 4.09 9.21
N THR A 35 -6.51 5.32 9.18
CA THR A 35 -6.65 6.13 7.98
C THR A 35 -5.32 6.78 7.60
N PHE A 36 -4.99 6.77 6.31
CA PHE A 36 -3.79 7.40 5.77
C PHE A 36 -4.14 8.32 4.60
N GLY A 37 -3.62 9.55 4.65
CA GLY A 37 -3.60 10.47 3.50
C GLY A 37 -2.23 10.56 2.84
N ALA A 38 -1.15 10.26 3.58
CA ALA A 38 0.22 10.27 3.08
C ALA A 38 0.62 8.88 2.59
N PHE A 39 0.17 8.53 1.40
CA PHE A 39 0.47 7.26 0.74
C PHE A 39 0.59 7.44 -0.78
N ALA A 40 1.17 6.46 -1.43
CA ALA A 40 1.22 6.36 -2.89
C ALA A 40 1.10 4.90 -3.33
N VAL A 41 0.50 4.71 -4.48
CA VAL A 41 0.50 3.41 -5.16
C VAL A 41 1.72 3.36 -6.08
N ASN A 42 2.56 2.38 -5.88
CA ASN A 42 3.79 2.16 -6.64
C ASN A 42 3.73 0.78 -7.32
N GLY A 43 3.34 0.76 -8.59
CA GLY A 43 3.02 -0.49 -9.26
C GLY A 43 1.87 -1.21 -8.54
N ASN A 44 2.12 -2.40 -8.03
CA ASN A 44 1.17 -3.16 -7.23
C ASN A 44 1.35 -2.97 -5.71
N ASN A 45 2.32 -2.18 -5.30
CA ASN A 45 2.66 -1.97 -3.89
C ASN A 45 2.12 -0.63 -3.39
N ILE A 46 1.94 -0.52 -2.08
CA ILE A 46 1.54 0.73 -1.43
C ILE A 46 2.70 1.23 -0.58
N LEU A 47 3.08 2.48 -0.81
CA LEU A 47 4.03 3.21 0.02
C LEU A 47 3.27 4.15 0.93
N PHE A 48 3.62 4.22 2.20
CA PHE A 48 3.00 5.18 3.11
C PHE A 48 3.95 5.62 4.22
N ALA A 49 3.66 6.80 4.77
CA ALA A 49 4.44 7.41 5.83
C ALA A 49 3.69 7.32 7.16
N THR A 50 4.40 6.97 8.20
CA THR A 50 3.89 6.98 9.58
C THR A 50 4.88 7.70 10.50
N GLY A 51 4.43 8.16 11.66
CA GLY A 51 5.32 8.75 12.66
C GLY A 51 6.29 7.71 13.23
N LYS A 52 7.56 8.08 13.40
CA LYS A 52 8.59 7.19 13.95
C LYS A 52 8.26 6.64 15.33
N SER A 53 7.54 7.39 16.14
CA SER A 53 7.15 6.99 17.49
C SER A 53 5.84 6.18 17.54
N SER A 54 5.29 5.83 16.38
CA SER A 54 4.03 5.09 16.32
C SER A 54 4.18 3.66 16.86
N ALA A 55 3.29 3.26 17.76
CA ALA A 55 3.21 1.88 18.26
C ALA A 55 3.02 0.84 17.14
N LYS A 56 2.47 1.25 16.00
CA LYS A 56 2.27 0.39 14.83
C LYS A 56 3.54 -0.33 14.38
N ILE A 57 4.68 0.32 14.52
CA ILE A 57 5.95 -0.21 14.03
C ILE A 57 6.32 -1.50 14.76
N ALA A 58 6.20 -1.50 16.10
CA ALA A 58 6.48 -2.68 16.91
C ALA A 58 5.44 -3.78 16.66
N GLU A 59 4.17 -3.41 16.51
CA GLU A 59 3.08 -4.34 16.27
C GLU A 59 3.21 -5.04 14.92
N VAL A 60 3.55 -4.29 13.87
CA VAL A 60 3.77 -4.81 12.52
C VAL A 60 4.94 -5.78 12.45
N ALA A 61 5.97 -5.59 13.27
CA ALA A 61 7.11 -6.51 13.33
C ALA A 61 6.69 -7.92 13.81
N ILE A 62 5.64 -8.00 14.64
CA ILE A 62 5.12 -9.28 15.16
C ILE A 62 4.22 -9.95 14.13
N HIS A 63 3.32 -9.18 13.51
CA HIS A 63 2.36 -9.65 12.52
C HIS A 63 2.44 -8.78 11.26
N PRO A 64 3.34 -9.10 10.31
CA PRO A 64 3.57 -8.23 9.17
C PRO A 64 2.50 -8.28 8.09
N THR A 65 1.59 -9.25 8.13
CA THR A 65 0.48 -9.32 7.16
C THR A 65 -0.50 -8.19 7.44
N ALA A 66 -0.84 -7.46 6.39
CA ALA A 66 -1.73 -6.31 6.47
C ALA A 66 -2.52 -6.15 5.18
N SER A 67 -3.51 -5.30 5.23
CA SER A 67 -4.23 -4.88 4.03
C SER A 67 -4.37 -3.36 3.98
N PHE A 68 -4.49 -2.84 2.77
CA PHE A 68 -4.72 -1.42 2.52
C PHE A 68 -5.93 -1.27 1.62
N PHE A 69 -6.95 -0.61 2.13
CA PHE A 69 -8.25 -0.47 1.47
C PHE A 69 -8.39 0.91 0.84
N LEU A 70 -8.73 0.94 -0.44
CA LEU A 70 -8.88 2.15 -1.23
C LEU A 70 -10.29 2.24 -1.81
N GLU A 71 -11.00 3.28 -1.41
CA GLU A 71 -12.40 3.47 -1.80
C GLU A 71 -12.73 4.96 -1.87
N ASN A 72 -13.34 5.39 -2.97
CA ASN A 72 -13.94 6.72 -3.07
C ASN A 72 -15.32 6.74 -2.42
N GLN A 73 -15.58 7.78 -1.63
CA GLN A 73 -16.86 7.93 -0.95
C GLN A 73 -17.96 8.51 -1.87
N ASP A 74 -17.58 9.19 -2.94
CA ASP A 74 -18.49 9.83 -3.88
C ASP A 74 -18.93 8.84 -4.98
N GLN A 75 -19.53 7.72 -4.56
CA GLN A 75 -19.98 6.68 -5.49
C GLN A 75 -21.45 6.33 -5.25
N THR A 76 -22.14 5.96 -6.31
CA THR A 76 -23.46 5.34 -6.19
C THR A 76 -23.31 3.84 -6.00
N ILE A 77 -24.22 3.24 -5.23
CA ILE A 77 -24.14 1.82 -4.89
C ILE A 77 -24.10 0.90 -6.12
N GLU A 78 -24.78 1.28 -7.18
CA GLU A 78 -24.87 0.49 -8.41
C GLU A 78 -23.55 0.43 -9.18
N LYS A 79 -22.67 1.39 -8.92
CA LYS A 79 -21.35 1.53 -9.57
C LYS A 79 -20.21 1.53 -8.58
N TRP A 80 -20.46 1.06 -7.36
CA TRP A 80 -19.47 1.09 -6.29
C TRP A 80 -18.25 0.27 -6.65
N LYS A 81 -17.09 0.85 -6.41
CA LYS A 81 -15.79 0.21 -6.64
C LYS A 81 -14.92 0.37 -5.41
N SER A 82 -14.11 -0.64 -5.15
CA SER A 82 -13.06 -0.57 -4.13
C SER A 82 -11.92 -1.52 -4.48
N ALA A 83 -10.74 -1.22 -3.97
CA ALA A 83 -9.57 -2.07 -4.12
C ALA A 83 -8.99 -2.39 -2.74
N LEU A 84 -8.81 -3.67 -2.46
CA LEU A 84 -8.19 -4.17 -1.23
C LEU A 84 -6.85 -4.81 -1.57
N TYR A 85 -5.78 -4.19 -1.14
CA TYR A 85 -4.42 -4.69 -1.31
C TYR A 85 -4.03 -5.49 -0.07
N ILE A 86 -3.64 -6.74 -0.25
CA ILE A 86 -3.27 -7.64 0.84
C ILE A 86 -1.81 -8.05 0.64
N GLY A 87 -1.02 -7.96 1.70
CA GLY A 87 0.38 -8.31 1.60
C GLY A 87 1.13 -8.23 2.92
N LYS A 88 2.42 -7.98 2.81
CA LYS A 88 3.34 -7.91 3.95
C LYS A 88 3.90 -6.49 4.07
N LEU A 89 3.89 -5.96 5.28
CA LEU A 89 4.50 -4.67 5.58
C LEU A 89 6.00 -4.82 5.80
N VAL A 90 6.76 -3.97 5.13
CA VAL A 90 8.22 -3.88 5.29
C VAL A 90 8.62 -2.41 5.47
N VAL A 91 9.67 -2.19 6.24
CA VAL A 91 10.26 -0.85 6.40
C VAL A 91 11.12 -0.56 5.19
N VAL A 92 10.95 0.60 4.60
CA VAL A 92 11.80 1.06 3.49
C VAL A 92 13.11 1.59 4.07
N THR A 93 14.24 0.99 3.71
CA THR A 93 15.55 1.33 4.27
C THR A 93 16.59 1.71 3.24
N ALA A 94 16.53 1.14 2.03
CA ALA A 94 17.49 1.45 0.98
C ALA A 94 17.35 2.90 0.53
N GLU A 95 18.46 3.60 0.36
CA GLU A 95 18.48 5.04 0.10
C GLU A 95 17.74 5.43 -1.18
N ASP A 96 17.89 4.65 -2.24
CA ASP A 96 17.19 4.92 -3.50
C ASP A 96 15.68 4.71 -3.37
N ASP A 97 15.28 3.67 -2.65
CA ASP A 97 13.87 3.37 -2.39
C ASP A 97 13.25 4.46 -1.51
N LEU A 98 13.98 4.97 -0.53
CA LEU A 98 13.54 6.09 0.30
C LEU A 98 13.31 7.36 -0.55
N ARG A 99 14.23 7.67 -1.46
CA ARG A 99 14.08 8.83 -2.36
C ARG A 99 12.85 8.70 -3.25
N GLN A 100 12.63 7.53 -3.83
CA GLN A 100 11.47 7.25 -4.67
C GLN A 100 10.17 7.35 -3.86
N ALA A 101 10.16 6.80 -2.66
CA ALA A 101 9.00 6.83 -1.78
C ALA A 101 8.65 8.27 -1.34
N VAL A 102 9.63 9.06 -0.97
CA VAL A 102 9.44 10.48 -0.60
C VAL A 102 8.82 11.24 -1.77
N LYS A 103 9.34 11.04 -2.98
CA LYS A 103 8.83 11.69 -4.19
C LYS A 103 7.39 11.25 -4.49
N ALA A 104 7.12 9.96 -4.44
CA ALA A 104 5.80 9.41 -4.76
C ALA A 104 4.73 9.86 -3.76
N ILE A 105 5.01 9.79 -2.47
CA ILE A 105 4.08 10.21 -1.41
C ILE A 105 3.91 11.74 -1.45
N GLY A 106 4.98 12.49 -1.63
CA GLY A 106 4.95 13.94 -1.72
C GLY A 106 4.13 14.46 -2.89
N ALA A 107 4.11 13.74 -4.00
CA ALA A 107 3.27 14.10 -5.16
C ALA A 107 1.76 14.05 -4.85
N ARG A 108 1.37 13.27 -3.84
CA ARG A 108 -0.04 13.09 -3.45
C ARG A 108 -0.40 13.83 -2.17
N SER A 109 0.54 14.12 -1.30
CA SER A 109 0.33 14.72 0.01
C SER A 109 1.19 15.98 0.17
N ALA A 110 0.55 17.14 0.05
CA ALA A 110 1.23 18.42 0.26
C ALA A 110 1.79 18.55 1.69
N PHE A 111 1.06 18.02 2.68
CA PHE A 111 1.52 17.98 4.06
C PHE A 111 2.87 17.24 4.20
N PHE A 112 2.93 16.03 3.66
CA PHE A 112 4.15 15.21 3.70
C PHE A 112 5.29 15.87 2.94
N LYS A 113 5.01 16.38 1.74
CA LYS A 113 6.00 17.11 0.93
C LYS A 113 6.61 18.28 1.69
N ASN A 114 5.77 19.14 2.25
CA ASN A 114 6.24 20.32 2.99
C ASN A 114 7.04 19.92 4.24
N ALA A 115 6.59 18.90 4.96
CA ALA A 115 7.29 18.43 6.15
C ALA A 115 8.68 17.84 5.80
N THR A 116 8.77 17.06 4.74
CA THR A 116 10.04 16.43 4.33
C THR A 116 11.01 17.43 3.68
N GLU A 117 10.53 18.43 2.99
CA GLU A 117 11.36 19.51 2.46
C GLU A 117 11.98 20.36 3.58
N ARG A 118 11.26 20.53 4.68
CA ARG A 118 11.75 21.30 5.84
C ARG A 118 12.69 20.49 6.73
N ASP A 119 12.32 19.27 7.07
CA ASP A 119 12.96 18.48 8.13
C ASP A 119 13.49 17.11 7.69
N GLY A 120 13.40 16.78 6.40
CA GLY A 120 13.73 15.45 5.88
C GLY A 120 12.79 14.38 6.47
N LEU A 121 13.34 13.20 6.72
CA LEU A 121 12.60 12.07 7.32
C LEU A 121 12.76 11.98 8.84
N ARG A 122 13.08 13.09 9.51
CA ARG A 122 13.34 13.08 10.95
C ARG A 122 12.19 12.47 11.76
N ASP A 123 10.96 12.80 11.41
CA ASP A 123 9.76 12.40 12.15
C ASP A 123 8.98 11.26 11.51
N PHE A 124 9.43 10.79 10.34
CA PHE A 124 8.70 9.80 9.56
C PHE A 124 9.47 8.49 9.41
N LEU A 125 8.73 7.41 9.42
CA LEU A 125 9.15 6.11 8.93
C LEU A 125 8.34 5.78 7.69
N LEU A 126 9.00 5.28 6.65
CA LEU A 126 8.34 4.86 5.43
C LEU A 126 8.16 3.35 5.42
N LEU A 127 6.95 2.93 5.12
CA LEU A 127 6.56 1.54 5.03
C LEU A 127 6.08 1.23 3.61
N GLN A 128 6.30 0.00 3.19
CA GLN A 128 5.75 -0.53 1.96
C GLN A 128 4.92 -1.76 2.27
N LEU A 129 3.72 -1.79 1.72
CA LEU A 129 2.95 -3.02 1.61
C LEU A 129 3.40 -3.74 0.35
N GLU A 130 4.13 -4.83 0.51
CA GLU A 130 4.47 -5.74 -0.56
C GLU A 130 3.25 -6.60 -0.85
N THR A 131 2.51 -6.24 -1.89
CA THR A 131 1.21 -6.81 -2.20
C THR A 131 1.35 -8.16 -2.85
N ARG A 132 0.60 -9.14 -2.36
CA ARG A 132 0.50 -10.49 -2.95
C ARG A 132 -0.82 -10.73 -3.65
N GLU A 133 -1.86 -9.97 -3.28
CA GLU A 133 -3.22 -10.14 -3.80
C GLU A 133 -3.94 -8.80 -3.77
N ILE A 134 -4.71 -8.53 -4.81
CA ILE A 134 -5.63 -7.38 -4.85
C ILE A 134 -7.03 -7.92 -5.08
N GLU A 135 -7.97 -7.56 -4.21
CA GLU A 135 -9.39 -7.79 -4.44
C GLU A 135 -10.01 -6.53 -5.04
N TRP A 136 -10.53 -6.67 -6.24
CA TRP A 136 -11.20 -5.59 -6.97
C TRP A 136 -12.70 -5.81 -6.95
N LEU A 137 -13.41 -4.91 -6.28
CA LEU A 137 -14.87 -4.92 -6.22
C LEU A 137 -15.40 -3.93 -7.25
N ASP A 138 -16.29 -4.39 -8.10
CA ASP A 138 -16.93 -3.55 -9.14
C ASP A 138 -18.39 -3.93 -9.30
N TYR A 139 -19.28 -3.15 -8.67
CA TYR A 139 -20.72 -3.39 -8.71
C TYR A 139 -21.35 -3.12 -10.08
N ALA A 140 -20.68 -2.36 -10.95
CA ALA A 140 -21.15 -2.19 -12.33
C ALA A 140 -21.11 -3.50 -13.13
N LYS A 141 -20.28 -4.46 -12.71
CA LYS A 141 -20.20 -5.81 -13.30
C LYS A 141 -21.15 -6.82 -12.65
N GLY A 142 -21.87 -6.41 -11.62
CA GLY A 142 -22.79 -7.24 -10.86
C GLY A 142 -22.65 -6.97 -9.37
N ARG A 143 -23.75 -7.06 -8.63
CA ARG A 143 -23.76 -6.81 -7.18
C ARG A 143 -22.84 -7.82 -6.46
N GLY A 144 -21.88 -7.31 -5.71
CA GLY A 144 -20.90 -8.12 -5.01
C GLY A 144 -19.83 -8.76 -5.90
N HIS A 145 -19.71 -8.31 -7.15
CA HIS A 145 -18.70 -8.84 -8.07
C HIS A 145 -17.29 -8.48 -7.58
N ILE A 146 -16.50 -9.49 -7.27
CA ILE A 146 -15.12 -9.36 -6.82
C ILE A 146 -14.21 -10.17 -7.75
N GLU A 147 -13.17 -9.52 -8.24
CA GLU A 147 -12.10 -10.16 -8.99
C GLU A 147 -10.81 -10.14 -8.15
N LYS A 148 -10.09 -11.26 -8.14
CA LYS A 148 -8.82 -11.37 -7.43
C LYS A 148 -7.69 -11.33 -8.43
N VAL A 149 -6.74 -10.42 -8.21
CA VAL A 149 -5.50 -10.34 -8.97
C VAL A 149 -4.37 -10.83 -8.07
N LEU A 150 -3.75 -11.93 -8.44
CA LEU A 150 -2.55 -12.41 -7.76
C LEU A 150 -1.36 -11.65 -8.30
N VAL A 151 -0.66 -10.97 -7.40
CA VAL A 151 0.59 -10.31 -7.73
C VAL A 151 1.69 -11.35 -7.57
N GLU A 152 2.26 -11.78 -8.68
CA GLU A 152 3.49 -12.56 -8.61
C GLU A 152 4.51 -11.70 -7.86
N ALA A 153 5.08 -12.24 -6.80
CA ALA A 153 6.28 -11.68 -6.26
C ALA A 153 7.16 -11.45 -7.46
N GLU A 154 7.42 -10.19 -7.82
CA GLU A 154 8.43 -9.89 -8.80
C GLU A 154 9.55 -10.81 -8.44
N ALA A 155 9.81 -11.75 -9.35
CA ALA A 155 10.87 -12.68 -9.13
C ALA A 155 12.02 -11.80 -8.78
N SER A 156 12.25 -11.69 -7.53
CA SER A 156 13.11 -10.65 -6.98
C SER A 156 14.47 -11.05 -7.38
N ILE A 157 14.43 -10.76 -8.42
CA ILE A 157 15.42 -10.81 -9.33
C ILE A 157 16.57 -10.63 -8.51
N PRO A 158 17.09 -10.81 -8.59
CA PRO A 158 18.35 -11.31 -8.24
C PRO A 158 18.91 -10.80 -7.00
N LYS A 159 18.13 -10.27 -6.15
CA LYS A 159 18.39 -10.44 -4.73
C LYS A 159 18.71 -11.91 -4.40
N SER A 160 18.27 -12.80 -5.21
CA SER A 160 18.74 -14.18 -5.16
C SER A 160 20.21 -14.34 -5.48
N SER A 161 20.77 -13.53 -6.29
CA SER A 161 22.20 -13.56 -6.50
C SER A 161 22.99 -13.11 -5.27
N ASN A 162 22.37 -12.32 -4.43
CA ASN A 162 22.99 -11.92 -3.17
C ASN A 162 22.86 -13.00 -2.10
N THR A 163 21.86 -13.84 -2.20
CA THR A 163 21.75 -14.96 -1.27
C THR A 163 22.80 -16.02 -1.51
N ALA A 164 23.36 -16.07 -2.67
CA ALA A 164 24.50 -16.96 -2.91
C ALA A 164 25.69 -16.61 -2.02
N HIS A 165 25.75 -15.41 -1.50
CA HIS A 165 26.78 -15.01 -0.55
C HIS A 165 26.50 -15.46 0.87
N TRP A 166 25.29 -15.86 1.14
CA TRP A 166 24.88 -16.29 2.48
C TRP A 166 24.92 -17.80 2.64
N ALA A 167 25.01 -18.44 1.52
CA ALA A 167 25.23 -19.88 1.50
C ALA A 167 26.70 -20.19 1.56
#